data_e00f333e8733309c5c76b1fb7b136b55
#
_entry.id   e00f333e8733309c5c76b1fb7b136b55
#
_cell.length_a   1.000
_cell.length_b   1.000
_cell.length_c   1.000
_cell.angle_alpha   90.00
_cell.angle_beta   90.00
_cell.angle_gamma   90.00
#
_symmetry.space_group_name_H-M   'P 1'
#
loop_
_entity.id
_entity.type
_entity.pdbx_description
1 polymer ?
#
loop_
_entity_poly.entity_id
_entity_poly.type
_entity_poly.pdbx_seq_one_letter_code
_entity_poly.pdbx_strand_id
1 'polypeptide(L)'
;MEKLVSAYPDILFEACSSGGGRFDAGMAYYMPQIWTSDDTDAVDRMKIQYGTSLVYPVNMMGAHVSVSPNEQNGRYTSLATRYAVAMSGDLGYELEFDQAII
;
A
#
# COMPACT_ATOMS: atom_id res chain seq x y z
N MET A 1 3.59 -5.06 20.81
CA MET A 1 2.56 -5.47 19.83
C MET A 1 1.67 -6.60 20.39
N GLU A 2 2.24 -7.66 20.92
CA GLU A 2 1.50 -8.83 21.48
C GLU A 2 0.28 -8.45 22.33
N LYS A 3 0.49 -7.59 23.33
CA LYS A 3 -0.61 -7.16 24.23
C LYS A 3 -1.74 -6.42 23.50
N LEU A 4 -1.40 -5.65 22.48
CA LEU A 4 -2.38 -4.88 21.70
C LEU A 4 -3.22 -5.82 20.83
N VAL A 5 -2.56 -6.62 20.01
CA VAL A 5 -3.23 -7.54 19.09
C VAL A 5 -4.05 -8.59 19.83
N SER A 6 -3.52 -9.12 20.94
CA SER A 6 -4.27 -10.09 21.77
C SER A 6 -5.50 -9.47 22.48
N ALA A 7 -5.45 -8.18 22.77
CA ALA A 7 -6.60 -7.48 23.37
C ALA A 7 -7.72 -7.17 22.37
N TYR A 8 -7.39 -7.11 21.07
CA TYR A 8 -8.33 -6.75 20.00
C TYR A 8 -8.18 -7.70 18.80
N PRO A 9 -8.52 -9.00 18.99
CA PRO A 9 -8.27 -10.03 17.97
C PRO A 9 -9.11 -9.87 16.69
N ASP A 10 -10.19 -9.12 16.75
CA ASP A 10 -11.08 -8.87 15.62
C ASP A 10 -10.73 -7.60 14.85
N ILE A 11 -9.64 -6.91 15.23
CA ILE A 11 -9.16 -5.72 14.54
C ILE A 11 -7.95 -6.08 13.67
N LEU A 12 -8.05 -5.80 12.39
CA LEU A 12 -6.90 -5.85 11.49
C LEU A 12 -6.04 -4.61 11.68
N PHE A 13 -4.81 -4.81 12.10
CA PHE A 13 -3.83 -3.74 12.24
C PHE A 13 -2.94 -3.69 11.00
N GLU A 14 -2.79 -2.51 10.45
CA GLU A 14 -1.83 -2.22 9.38
C GLU A 14 -0.59 -1.53 9.95
N ALA A 15 0.59 -1.95 9.49
CA ALA A 15 1.84 -1.29 9.83
C ALA A 15 2.21 -0.25 8.79
N CYS A 16 2.62 0.91 9.27
CA CYS A 16 3.24 1.95 8.46
C CYS A 16 4.41 2.55 9.25
N SER A 17 5.55 2.67 8.63
CA SER A 17 6.73 3.33 9.19
C SER A 17 7.44 4.10 8.12
N SER A 18 6.86 5.23 7.72
CA SER A 18 7.42 6.09 6.67
C SER A 18 7.77 5.28 5.42
N GLY A 19 6.75 4.67 4.80
CA GLY A 19 6.91 3.95 3.55
C GLY A 19 7.75 2.66 3.64
N GLY A 20 7.35 1.76 4.51
CA GLY A 20 7.93 0.43 4.57
C GLY A 20 9.19 0.27 5.42
N GLY A 21 9.55 1.26 6.23
CA GLY A 21 10.71 1.20 7.11
C GLY A 21 10.66 0.06 8.15
N ARG A 22 9.52 -0.58 8.33
CA ARG A 22 9.33 -1.79 9.15
C ARG A 22 8.63 -2.91 8.39
N PHE A 23 8.89 -3.03 7.12
CA PHE A 23 8.40 -4.17 6.35
C PHE A 23 9.30 -5.38 6.65
N ASP A 24 8.96 -6.13 7.69
CA ASP A 24 9.70 -7.29 8.13
C ASP A 24 8.76 -8.39 8.64
N ALA A 25 9.26 -9.63 8.67
CA ALA A 25 8.48 -10.80 9.07
C ALA A 25 8.02 -10.76 10.53
N GLY A 26 8.77 -10.10 11.41
CA GLY A 26 8.39 -9.95 12.82
C GLY A 26 7.21 -9.01 12.97
N MET A 27 7.18 -7.90 12.23
CA MET A 27 6.03 -7.00 12.21
C MET A 27 4.82 -7.64 11.54
N ALA A 28 5.03 -8.37 10.45
CA ALA A 28 3.98 -9.07 9.71
C ALA A 28 3.23 -10.13 10.55
N TYR A 29 3.88 -10.68 11.56
CA TYR A 29 3.22 -11.59 12.51
C TYR A 29 2.08 -10.90 13.28
N TYR A 30 2.23 -9.62 13.60
CA TYR A 30 1.24 -8.85 14.36
C TYR A 30 0.33 -8.01 13.46
N MET A 31 0.85 -7.55 12.34
CA MET A 31 0.20 -6.65 11.40
C MET A 31 0.38 -7.20 9.99
N PRO A 32 -0.52 -8.07 9.53
CA PRO A 32 -0.34 -8.82 8.28
C PRO A 32 -0.39 -7.95 7.02
N GLN A 33 -0.89 -6.72 7.13
CA GLN A 33 -0.84 -5.73 6.06
C GLN A 33 0.15 -4.64 6.42
N ILE A 34 1.07 -4.32 5.51
CA ILE A 34 2.13 -3.34 5.73
C ILE A 34 2.17 -2.37 4.55
N TRP A 35 2.19 -1.06 4.85
CA TRP A 35 2.35 -0.02 3.84
C TRP A 35 3.75 -0.09 3.23
N THR A 36 3.83 -0.29 1.93
CA THR A 36 5.07 -0.66 1.23
C THR A 36 5.97 0.54 0.97
N SER A 37 5.38 1.70 0.66
CA SER A 37 6.10 2.93 0.36
C SER A 37 5.16 4.13 0.39
N ASP A 38 5.64 5.26 0.91
CA ASP A 38 4.93 6.55 0.84
C ASP A 38 4.95 7.15 -0.58
N ASP A 39 5.70 6.58 -1.51
CA ASP A 39 5.58 6.91 -2.92
C ASP A 39 4.28 6.34 -3.47
N THR A 40 3.34 7.23 -3.83
CA THR A 40 1.99 6.87 -4.28
C THR A 40 1.85 6.90 -5.80
N ASP A 41 2.90 7.28 -6.54
CA ASP A 41 2.85 7.26 -7.99
C ASP A 41 2.75 5.84 -8.56
N ALA A 42 1.73 5.57 -9.35
CA ALA A 42 1.46 4.22 -9.85
C ALA A 42 2.62 3.63 -10.69
N VAL A 43 3.33 4.46 -11.43
CA VAL A 43 4.46 3.99 -12.27
C VAL A 43 5.67 3.60 -11.42
N ASP A 44 5.95 4.39 -10.40
CA ASP A 44 7.04 4.08 -9.46
C ASP A 44 6.66 2.90 -8.56
N ARG A 45 5.40 2.79 -8.15
CA ARG A 45 4.87 1.64 -7.40
C ARG A 45 5.01 0.31 -8.14
N MET A 46 4.99 0.27 -9.47
CA MET A 46 5.27 -0.98 -10.20
C MET A 46 6.62 -1.58 -9.83
N LYS A 47 7.66 -0.76 -9.72
CA LYS A 47 9.01 -1.20 -9.33
C LYS A 47 9.08 -1.56 -7.85
N ILE A 48 8.48 -0.73 -7.00
CA ILE A 48 8.46 -0.90 -5.54
C ILE A 48 7.75 -2.20 -5.17
N GLN A 49 6.54 -2.41 -5.69
CA GLN A 49 5.75 -3.60 -5.40
C GLN A 49 6.36 -4.87 -5.99
N TYR A 50 6.93 -4.79 -7.20
CA TYR A 50 7.69 -5.90 -7.78
C TYR A 50 8.89 -6.27 -6.90
N GLY A 51 9.70 -5.28 -6.49
CA GLY A 51 10.85 -5.51 -5.62
C GLY A 51 10.46 -6.16 -4.29
N THR A 52 9.41 -5.67 -3.66
CA THR A 52 8.88 -6.23 -2.41
C THR A 52 8.38 -7.66 -2.59
N SER A 53 7.72 -7.96 -3.70
CA SER A 53 7.17 -9.30 -4.00
C SER A 53 8.23 -10.39 -4.17
N LEU A 54 9.49 -10.02 -4.39
CA LEU A 54 10.60 -10.99 -4.45
C LEU A 54 10.93 -11.59 -3.08
N VAL A 55 10.49 -10.95 -2.00
CA VAL A 55 10.80 -11.34 -0.61
C VAL A 55 9.54 -11.66 0.18
N TYR A 56 8.46 -10.90 -0.04
CA TYR A 56 7.23 -10.99 0.74
C TYR A 56 6.02 -11.28 -0.14
N PRO A 57 5.01 -12.01 0.37
CA PRO A 57 3.75 -12.25 -0.34
C PRO A 57 3.03 -10.94 -0.67
N VAL A 58 2.40 -10.90 -1.86
CA VAL A 58 1.71 -9.70 -2.35
C VAL A 58 0.52 -9.27 -1.47
N ASN A 59 -0.13 -10.21 -0.81
CA ASN A 59 -1.23 -9.96 0.12
C ASN A 59 -0.79 -9.35 1.47
N MET A 60 0.49 -9.03 1.62
CA MET A 60 1.00 -8.26 2.75
C MET A 60 1.26 -6.79 2.39
N MET A 61 1.22 -6.45 1.12
CA MET A 61 1.56 -5.12 0.63
C MET A 61 0.32 -4.25 0.52
N GLY A 62 0.19 -3.23 1.38
CA GLY A 62 -0.79 -2.17 1.20
C GLY A 62 -0.54 -1.43 -0.12
N ALA A 63 -1.57 -1.31 -0.95
CA ALA A 63 -1.50 -0.66 -2.25
C ALA A 63 -2.78 0.12 -2.52
N HIS A 64 -2.65 1.41 -2.81
CA HIS A 64 -3.81 2.29 -2.99
C HIS A 64 -3.88 2.87 -4.39
N VAL A 65 -5.11 3.04 -4.88
CA VAL A 65 -5.41 3.91 -6.00
C VAL A 65 -5.29 5.35 -5.51
N SER A 66 -4.27 6.06 -5.96
CA SER A 66 -3.98 7.44 -5.58
C SER A 66 -4.58 8.45 -6.55
N VAL A 67 -4.52 9.73 -6.21
CA VAL A 67 -4.97 10.85 -7.04
C VAL A 67 -4.13 10.98 -8.34
N SER A 68 -4.72 11.55 -9.37
CA SER A 68 -4.03 11.97 -10.60
C SER A 68 -4.46 13.40 -10.96
N PRO A 69 -3.54 14.36 -11.17
CA PRO A 69 -2.08 14.15 -11.14
C PRO A 69 -1.57 13.74 -9.76
N ASN A 70 -0.50 12.94 -9.73
CA ASN A 70 0.13 12.53 -8.47
C ASN A 70 0.71 13.75 -7.74
N GLU A 71 0.43 13.87 -6.43
CA GLU A 71 0.81 15.05 -5.64
C GLU A 71 2.32 15.19 -5.43
N GLN A 72 3.07 14.09 -5.52
CA GLN A 72 4.51 14.08 -5.26
C GLN A 72 5.33 14.46 -6.49
N ASN A 73 4.91 14.03 -7.68
CA ASN A 73 5.70 14.21 -8.90
C ASN A 73 4.91 14.85 -10.07
N GLY A 74 3.62 15.09 -9.90
CA GLY A 74 2.76 15.70 -10.92
C GLY A 74 2.41 14.80 -12.10
N ARG A 75 2.73 13.51 -12.04
CA ARG A 75 2.47 12.58 -13.15
C ARG A 75 0.98 12.31 -13.32
N TYR A 76 0.52 12.38 -14.56
CA TYR A 76 -0.81 11.96 -14.94
C TYR A 76 -0.81 10.46 -15.29
N THR A 77 -1.71 9.71 -14.68
CA THR A 77 -1.94 8.30 -14.97
C THR A 77 -3.42 8.01 -15.06
N SER A 78 -3.81 7.12 -15.97
CA SER A 78 -5.22 6.72 -16.08
C SER A 78 -5.68 5.99 -14.83
N LEU A 79 -6.97 6.06 -14.52
CA LEU A 79 -7.55 5.28 -13.43
C LEU A 79 -7.28 3.78 -13.62
N ALA A 80 -7.38 3.28 -14.85
CA ALA A 80 -7.10 1.88 -15.16
C ALA A 80 -5.66 1.47 -14.81
N THR A 81 -4.68 2.34 -15.07
CA THR A 81 -3.28 2.09 -14.69
C THR A 81 -3.11 2.07 -13.17
N ARG A 82 -3.65 3.08 -12.48
CA ARG A 82 -3.58 3.17 -11.01
C ARG A 82 -4.23 1.95 -10.35
N TYR A 83 -5.41 1.57 -10.85
CA TYR A 83 -6.15 0.41 -10.36
C TYR A 83 -5.40 -0.90 -10.60
N ALA A 84 -4.88 -1.11 -11.82
CA ALA A 84 -4.14 -2.33 -12.16
C ALA A 84 -2.90 -2.52 -11.27
N VAL A 85 -2.18 -1.43 -10.96
CA VAL A 85 -1.03 -1.48 -10.06
C VAL A 85 -1.46 -1.78 -8.63
N ALA A 86 -2.48 -1.10 -8.12
CA ALA A 86 -2.97 -1.32 -6.75
C ALA A 86 -3.54 -2.73 -6.55
N MET A 87 -4.14 -3.34 -7.57
CA MET A 87 -4.63 -4.73 -7.52
C MET A 87 -3.53 -5.78 -7.32
N SER A 88 -2.26 -5.45 -7.50
CA SER A 88 -1.15 -6.37 -7.23
C SER A 88 -0.78 -6.48 -5.75
N GLY A 89 -1.49 -5.78 -4.87
CA GLY A 89 -1.36 -5.85 -3.41
C GLY A 89 -2.73 -5.83 -2.75
N ASP A 90 -2.78 -5.45 -1.48
CA ASP A 90 -4.03 -5.21 -0.76
C ASP A 90 -4.62 -3.89 -1.22
N LEU A 91 -5.65 -3.99 -2.06
CA LEU A 91 -6.25 -2.86 -2.74
C LEU A 91 -6.99 -1.94 -1.77
N GLY A 92 -6.64 -0.65 -1.81
CA GLY A 92 -7.37 0.43 -1.16
C GLY A 92 -7.49 1.64 -2.06
N TYR A 93 -8.14 2.67 -1.55
CA TYR A 93 -8.28 3.96 -2.21
C TYR A 93 -7.81 5.07 -1.29
N GLU A 94 -6.97 5.95 -1.81
CA GLU A 94 -6.46 7.12 -1.11
C GLU A 94 -6.62 8.35 -2.02
N LEU A 95 -7.88 8.75 -2.20
CA LEU A 95 -8.27 9.89 -3.03
C LEU A 95 -9.70 10.33 -2.68
N GLU A 96 -10.06 11.54 -3.05
CA GLU A 96 -11.45 11.99 -3.04
C GLU A 96 -12.19 11.41 -4.26
N PHE A 97 -13.43 10.96 -4.08
CA PHE A 97 -14.16 10.23 -5.13
C PHE A 97 -14.42 11.03 -6.40
N ASP A 98 -14.53 12.34 -6.31
CA ASP A 98 -14.66 13.24 -7.46
C ASP A 98 -13.38 13.32 -8.31
N GLN A 99 -12.21 13.00 -7.73
CA GLN A 99 -10.92 12.95 -8.39
C GLN A 99 -10.63 11.59 -9.04
N ALA A 100 -11.47 10.59 -8.80
CA ALA A 100 -11.29 9.26 -9.36
C ALA A 100 -11.61 9.16 -10.86
N ILE A 101 -12.38 10.12 -11.39
CA ILE A 101 -13.04 10.02 -12.70
C ILE A 101 -12.22 10.66 -13.85
N ILE A 102 -11.03 11.16 -13.58
CA ILE A 102 -10.18 11.81 -14.61
C ILE A 102 -9.15 10.83 -15.17
#